data_1266837e1c1224fc7c5d098ae88724f6
#
_entry.id   1266837e1c1224fc7c5d098ae88724f6
#
_cell.length_a   1.000
_cell.length_b   1.000
_cell.length_c   1.000
_cell.angle_alpha   90.00
_cell.angle_beta   90.00
_cell.angle_gamma   90.00
#
_symmetry.space_group_name_H-M   'P 1'
#
loop_
_entity.id
_entity.type
_entity.pdbx_description
1 polymer ?
#
loop_
_entity_poly.entity_id
_entity_poly.type
_entity_poly.pdbx_seq_one_letter_code
_entity_poly.pdbx_strand_id
1 'polypeptide(L)'
;MIRKLHLGLACLLLSGGFALGQKLTADLPYVEGGHERQVLDVYVPESTKGRNLPVMFWIHGGGWQQGDKSDVHVKPKVLCDRGFVFVSTNYRLLPEVTMEEIVGDVAKSLAWVHREIAKYGGDPNRIFVGGHSAGAQLAALICTDDRYLKKEGVSLEVLKGCVPVDGDTYDIPKIIMTAEHRQAVYGGKMPTNGHRQKFGNDPKKHLHFSAVTHVAPGKKIPPFLILYFPGNPETRAQAHRLRTVLQAANIPAKAYGKADSNHGRLNHDLGKPDDPATKELFAFLDSLIEN
;
A
#
# COMPACT_ATOMS: atom_id res chain seq x y z
N MET A 1 23.77 67.19 -22.89
CA MET A 1 23.33 65.81 -23.22
C MET A 1 23.26 65.03 -21.91
N ILE A 2 22.07 64.85 -21.36
CA ILE A 2 21.84 64.17 -20.09
C ILE A 2 21.27 62.78 -20.41
N ARG A 3 22.02 61.70 -20.19
CA ARG A 3 21.58 60.34 -20.35
C ARG A 3 20.76 59.92 -19.09
N LYS A 4 19.48 59.62 -19.30
CA LYS A 4 18.61 59.05 -18.30
C LYS A 4 18.92 57.52 -18.17
N LEU A 5 19.37 57.10 -17.00
CA LEU A 5 19.47 55.69 -16.61
C LEU A 5 18.06 55.21 -16.22
N HIS A 6 17.53 54.19 -16.91
CA HIS A 6 16.35 53.50 -16.49
C HIS A 6 16.77 52.32 -15.62
N LEU A 7 16.47 52.39 -14.32
CA LEU A 7 16.58 51.26 -13.41
C LEU A 7 15.37 50.39 -13.57
N GLY A 8 15.51 49.23 -14.18
CA GLY A 8 14.45 48.22 -14.23
C GLY A 8 14.42 47.45 -12.90
N LEU A 9 13.33 47.63 -12.16
CA LEU A 9 13.06 46.85 -10.93
C LEU A 9 12.53 45.48 -11.33
N ALA A 10 13.42 44.45 -11.24
CA ALA A 10 13.00 43.07 -11.40
C ALA A 10 12.30 42.60 -10.10
N CYS A 11 10.97 42.49 -10.17
CA CYS A 11 10.17 41.88 -9.10
C CYS A 11 10.37 40.36 -9.13
N LEU A 12 11.26 39.83 -8.25
CA LEU A 12 11.31 38.40 -7.96
C LEU A 12 10.02 38.02 -7.22
N LEU A 13 9.09 37.39 -7.90
CA LEU A 13 7.99 36.69 -7.28
C LEU A 13 8.54 35.42 -6.64
N LEU A 14 8.91 35.49 -5.38
CA LEU A 14 9.10 34.32 -4.52
C LEU A 14 7.73 33.66 -4.33
N SER A 15 7.42 32.63 -5.12
CA SER A 15 6.34 31.71 -4.86
C SER A 15 6.70 30.86 -3.64
N GLY A 16 6.57 31.43 -2.45
CA GLY A 16 6.59 30.68 -1.20
C GLY A 16 5.37 29.76 -1.20
N GLY A 17 5.58 28.49 -1.58
CA GLY A 17 4.61 27.45 -1.37
C GLY A 17 4.36 27.33 0.12
N PHE A 18 3.23 27.78 0.60
CA PHE A 18 2.77 27.47 1.95
C PHE A 18 2.64 25.96 2.02
N ALA A 19 3.46 25.30 2.84
CA ALA A 19 3.26 23.91 3.22
C ALA A 19 1.88 23.86 3.90
N LEU A 20 0.87 23.36 3.18
CA LEU A 20 -0.45 23.16 3.74
C LEU A 20 -0.32 22.13 4.85
N GLY A 21 -0.79 22.45 6.06
CA GLY A 21 -0.89 21.49 7.15
C GLY A 21 -1.85 20.37 6.80
N GLN A 22 -1.75 19.26 7.53
CA GLN A 22 -2.70 18.15 7.42
C GLN A 22 -3.56 18.07 8.69
N LYS A 23 -4.82 17.71 8.56
CA LYS A 23 -5.72 17.41 9.68
C LYS A 23 -5.85 15.91 9.85
N LEU A 24 -5.65 15.42 11.08
CA LEU A 24 -5.85 14.02 11.45
C LEU A 24 -7.20 13.85 12.16
N THR A 25 -7.95 12.84 11.75
CA THR A 25 -9.04 12.24 12.51
C THR A 25 -8.65 10.81 12.83
N ALA A 26 -8.30 10.55 14.08
CA ALA A 26 -7.77 9.28 14.55
C ALA A 26 -8.85 8.35 15.10
N ASP A 27 -8.52 7.06 15.17
CA ASP A 27 -9.26 6.01 15.87
C ASP A 27 -10.73 5.86 15.43
N LEU A 28 -10.99 6.05 14.13
CA LEU A 28 -12.32 5.87 13.56
C LEU A 28 -12.65 4.37 13.47
N PRO A 29 -13.68 3.86 14.17
CA PRO A 29 -14.06 2.47 14.12
C PRO A 29 -14.67 2.13 12.76
N TYR A 30 -14.15 1.11 12.08
CA TYR A 30 -14.74 0.61 10.84
C TYR A 30 -15.72 -0.57 11.07
N VAL A 31 -15.78 -1.07 12.31
CA VAL A 31 -16.80 -2.02 12.81
C VAL A 31 -17.40 -1.42 14.08
N GLU A 32 -18.71 -1.19 14.07
CA GLU A 32 -19.42 -0.69 15.25
C GLU A 32 -19.38 -1.73 16.38
N GLY A 33 -18.97 -1.31 17.58
CA GLY A 33 -18.78 -2.21 18.73
C GLY A 33 -17.70 -3.29 18.51
N GLY A 34 -16.83 -3.10 17.51
CA GLY A 34 -15.77 -4.05 17.17
C GLY A 34 -14.60 -4.07 18.14
N HIS A 35 -13.56 -4.78 17.75
CA HIS A 35 -12.32 -4.89 18.52
C HIS A 35 -11.54 -3.56 18.49
N GLU A 36 -10.76 -3.26 19.53
CA GLU A 36 -9.96 -2.02 19.64
C GLU A 36 -9.02 -1.77 18.45
N ARG A 37 -8.57 -2.83 17.79
CA ARG A 37 -7.77 -2.75 16.57
C ARG A 37 -8.58 -2.59 15.28
N GLN A 38 -9.90 -2.62 15.34
CA GLN A 38 -10.75 -2.40 14.16
C GLN A 38 -11.02 -0.91 13.95
N VAL A 39 -9.94 -0.13 13.89
CA VAL A 39 -9.94 1.34 13.75
C VAL A 39 -8.97 1.77 12.64
N LEU A 40 -9.21 2.95 12.10
CA LEU A 40 -8.37 3.59 11.09
C LEU A 40 -8.19 5.08 11.39
N ASP A 41 -7.15 5.67 10.79
CA ASP A 41 -6.87 7.10 10.84
C ASP A 41 -7.07 7.72 9.46
N VAL A 42 -7.66 8.91 9.42
CA VAL A 42 -7.85 9.69 8.19
C VAL A 42 -7.08 11.00 8.29
N TYR A 43 -6.17 11.21 7.34
CA TYR A 43 -5.38 12.43 7.19
C TYR A 43 -5.88 13.17 5.95
N VAL A 44 -6.22 14.43 6.10
CA VAL A 44 -6.72 15.27 5.01
C VAL A 44 -5.88 16.54 4.86
N PRO A 45 -5.71 17.08 3.64
CA PRO A 45 -5.13 18.41 3.45
C PRO A 45 -5.97 19.47 4.17
N GLU A 46 -5.36 20.53 4.73
CA GLU A 46 -6.10 21.61 5.42
C GLU A 46 -7.17 22.27 4.54
N SER A 47 -6.95 22.31 3.23
CA SER A 47 -7.85 22.94 2.26
C SER A 47 -8.55 21.90 1.39
N THR A 48 -9.55 21.20 1.94
CA THR A 48 -10.27 20.12 1.24
C THR A 48 -11.70 20.47 0.80
N LYS A 49 -12.21 21.64 1.16
CA LYS A 49 -13.63 21.98 0.91
C LYS A 49 -14.02 21.78 -0.56
N GLY A 50 -14.94 20.83 -0.80
CA GLY A 50 -15.58 20.58 -2.09
C GLY A 50 -14.73 19.82 -3.11
N ARG A 51 -13.68 19.11 -2.71
CA ARG A 51 -12.80 18.35 -3.61
C ARG A 51 -13.00 16.85 -3.43
N ASN A 52 -13.27 16.14 -4.52
CA ASN A 52 -13.21 14.68 -4.59
C ASN A 52 -11.74 14.27 -4.78
N LEU A 53 -10.96 14.20 -3.69
CA LEU A 53 -9.54 13.89 -3.72
C LEU A 53 -9.31 12.39 -3.87
N PRO A 54 -8.28 11.93 -4.61
CA PRO A 54 -7.89 10.53 -4.60
C PRO A 54 -7.50 10.10 -3.18
N VAL A 55 -7.70 8.82 -2.87
CA VAL A 55 -7.47 8.25 -1.55
C VAL A 55 -6.32 7.27 -1.61
N MET A 56 -5.33 7.38 -0.72
CA MET A 56 -4.34 6.35 -0.47
C MET A 56 -4.72 5.60 0.80
N PHE A 57 -5.11 4.35 0.66
CA PHE A 57 -5.37 3.42 1.75
C PHE A 57 -4.11 2.60 2.05
N TRP A 58 -3.58 2.74 3.27
CA TRP A 58 -2.31 2.16 3.67
C TRP A 58 -2.46 1.09 4.75
N ILE A 59 -1.80 -0.06 4.56
CA ILE A 59 -1.82 -1.21 5.44
C ILE A 59 -0.43 -1.40 6.05
N HIS A 60 -0.34 -1.36 7.39
CA HIS A 60 0.93 -1.50 8.10
C HIS A 60 1.53 -2.91 7.98
N GLY A 61 2.84 -3.02 8.20
CA GLY A 61 3.57 -4.29 8.28
C GLY A 61 3.51 -4.92 9.67
N GLY A 62 4.51 -5.77 9.99
CA GLY A 62 4.66 -6.39 11.31
C GLY A 62 4.38 -7.89 11.34
N GLY A 63 4.47 -8.57 10.20
CA GLY A 63 4.34 -10.03 10.11
C GLY A 63 2.99 -10.57 10.56
N TRP A 64 1.92 -9.79 10.45
CA TRP A 64 0.55 -10.08 10.90
C TRP A 64 0.41 -10.30 12.42
N GLN A 65 1.47 -10.06 13.20
CA GLN A 65 1.54 -10.30 14.66
C GLN A 65 1.82 -9.04 15.47
N GLN A 66 2.16 -7.94 14.81
CA GLN A 66 2.45 -6.63 15.40
C GLN A 66 2.29 -5.51 14.38
N GLY A 67 2.59 -4.27 14.77
CA GLY A 67 2.48 -3.08 13.94
C GLY A 67 1.26 -2.26 14.28
N ASP A 68 1.23 -1.03 13.79
CA ASP A 68 0.15 -0.11 14.07
C ASP A 68 -0.06 0.89 12.92
N LYS A 69 -1.29 1.39 12.78
CA LYS A 69 -1.67 2.41 11.79
C LYS A 69 -0.90 3.73 11.93
N SER A 70 -0.29 3.98 13.07
CA SER A 70 0.58 5.14 13.29
C SER A 70 1.96 5.02 12.65
N ASP A 71 2.36 3.81 12.18
CA ASP A 71 3.66 3.57 11.52
C ASP A 71 3.64 4.01 10.04
N VAL A 72 3.35 5.28 9.82
CA VAL A 72 3.15 5.88 8.49
C VAL A 72 4.28 6.82 8.05
N HIS A 73 5.18 7.23 8.98
CA HIS A 73 6.31 8.13 8.71
C HIS A 73 5.86 9.44 8.01
N VAL A 74 6.52 9.81 6.91
CA VAL A 74 6.24 11.06 6.17
C VAL A 74 5.09 10.94 5.16
N LYS A 75 4.57 9.73 4.92
CA LYS A 75 3.59 9.46 3.86
C LYS A 75 2.33 10.32 3.96
N PRO A 76 1.68 10.47 5.15
CA PRO A 76 0.48 11.27 5.24
C PRO A 76 0.70 12.70 4.79
N LYS A 77 1.78 13.33 5.30
CA LYS A 77 2.10 14.71 4.95
C LYS A 77 2.33 14.88 3.45
N VAL A 78 3.18 14.05 2.89
CA VAL A 78 3.60 14.19 1.48
C VAL A 78 2.45 13.90 0.52
N LEU A 79 1.60 12.93 0.82
CA LEU A 79 0.42 12.61 0.00
C LEU A 79 -0.68 13.66 0.17
N CYS A 80 -0.89 14.19 1.37
CA CYS A 80 -1.79 15.33 1.57
C CYS A 80 -1.32 16.58 0.81
N ASP A 81 -0.02 16.89 0.84
CA ASP A 81 0.56 18.01 0.07
C ASP A 81 0.34 17.83 -1.46
N ARG A 82 0.19 16.58 -1.94
CA ARG A 82 -0.15 16.24 -3.33
C ARG A 82 -1.64 16.13 -3.60
N GLY A 83 -2.47 16.50 -2.64
CA GLY A 83 -3.93 16.50 -2.80
C GLY A 83 -4.58 15.12 -2.66
N PHE A 84 -3.98 14.21 -1.91
CA PHE A 84 -4.63 12.96 -1.52
C PHE A 84 -5.25 13.06 -0.13
N VAL A 85 -6.30 12.30 0.10
CA VAL A 85 -6.67 11.85 1.44
C VAL A 85 -5.84 10.60 1.73
N PHE A 86 -5.17 10.56 2.87
CA PHE A 86 -4.41 9.38 3.30
C PHE A 86 -5.15 8.68 4.43
N VAL A 87 -5.34 7.37 4.31
CA VAL A 87 -5.99 6.53 5.32
C VAL A 87 -5.02 5.44 5.75
N SER A 88 -4.78 5.30 7.05
CA SER A 88 -4.00 4.19 7.60
C SER A 88 -4.88 3.32 8.47
N THR A 89 -4.84 2.01 8.26
CA THR A 89 -5.72 1.07 8.96
C THR A 89 -4.96 0.13 9.89
N ASN A 90 -5.55 -0.13 11.06
CA ASN A 90 -5.24 -1.28 11.88
C ASN A 90 -6.08 -2.49 11.43
N TYR A 91 -5.64 -3.66 11.81
CA TYR A 91 -6.35 -4.93 11.71
C TYR A 91 -5.99 -5.81 12.92
N ARG A 92 -6.84 -6.77 13.29
CA ARG A 92 -6.55 -7.72 14.37
C ARG A 92 -5.36 -8.60 14.01
N LEU A 93 -4.64 -9.11 15.01
CA LEU A 93 -3.33 -9.73 14.84
C LEU A 93 -3.38 -11.23 15.19
N LEU A 94 -2.45 -12.00 14.57
CA LEU A 94 -2.16 -13.35 15.02
C LEU A 94 -1.49 -13.31 16.41
N PRO A 95 -1.69 -14.31 17.27
CA PRO A 95 -2.54 -15.51 17.07
C PRO A 95 -4.00 -15.33 17.52
N GLU A 96 -4.43 -14.12 17.93
CA GLU A 96 -5.77 -13.89 18.45
C GLU A 96 -6.87 -14.20 17.41
N VAL A 97 -6.56 -13.95 16.13
CA VAL A 97 -7.45 -14.20 15.01
C VAL A 97 -6.75 -15.03 13.94
N THR A 98 -7.50 -15.49 12.96
CA THR A 98 -7.00 -16.22 11.79
C THR A 98 -6.59 -15.26 10.66
N MET A 99 -5.78 -15.73 9.70
CA MET A 99 -5.48 -14.97 8.48
C MET A 99 -6.74 -14.57 7.70
N GLU A 100 -7.75 -15.41 7.68
CA GLU A 100 -9.05 -15.11 7.04
C GLU A 100 -9.72 -13.89 7.68
N GLU A 101 -9.70 -13.81 9.01
CA GLU A 101 -10.25 -12.68 9.75
C GLU A 101 -9.42 -11.40 9.54
N ILE A 102 -8.08 -11.51 9.45
CA ILE A 102 -7.20 -10.38 9.13
C ILE A 102 -7.55 -9.78 7.76
N VAL A 103 -7.64 -10.62 6.73
CA VAL A 103 -8.04 -10.15 5.38
C VAL A 103 -9.45 -9.58 5.38
N GLY A 104 -10.36 -10.20 6.15
CA GLY A 104 -11.72 -9.70 6.38
C GLY A 104 -11.73 -8.32 7.05
N ASP A 105 -10.87 -8.08 8.02
CA ASP A 105 -10.74 -6.76 8.68
C ASP A 105 -10.27 -5.69 7.69
N VAL A 106 -9.26 -6.01 6.85
CA VAL A 106 -8.80 -5.09 5.80
C VAL A 106 -9.91 -4.79 4.80
N ALA A 107 -10.69 -5.80 4.39
CA ALA A 107 -11.83 -5.61 3.48
C ALA A 107 -12.91 -4.71 4.09
N LYS A 108 -13.27 -4.92 5.36
CA LYS A 108 -14.24 -4.08 6.10
C LYS A 108 -13.74 -2.64 6.25
N SER A 109 -12.45 -2.47 6.55
CA SER A 109 -11.83 -1.14 6.65
C SER A 109 -11.89 -0.40 5.30
N LEU A 110 -11.56 -1.08 4.20
CA LEU A 110 -11.65 -0.50 2.86
C LEU A 110 -13.10 -0.21 2.46
N ALA A 111 -14.05 -1.07 2.83
CA ALA A 111 -15.47 -0.83 2.62
C ALA A 111 -15.98 0.37 3.43
N TRP A 112 -15.48 0.56 4.64
CA TRP A 112 -15.74 1.78 5.42
C TRP A 112 -15.22 3.02 4.67
N VAL A 113 -13.99 2.98 4.14
CA VAL A 113 -13.44 4.06 3.33
C VAL A 113 -14.35 4.35 2.14
N HIS A 114 -14.76 3.34 1.40
CA HIS A 114 -15.68 3.53 0.26
C HIS A 114 -17.01 4.20 0.67
N ARG A 115 -17.57 3.89 1.85
CA ARG A 115 -18.84 4.50 2.32
C ARG A 115 -18.68 5.90 2.87
N GLU A 116 -17.59 6.17 3.60
CA GLU A 116 -17.50 7.30 4.52
C GLU A 116 -16.53 8.41 4.06
N ILE A 117 -15.58 8.08 3.16
CA ILE A 117 -14.44 8.97 2.86
C ILE A 117 -14.85 10.29 2.20
N ALA A 118 -16.02 10.35 1.56
CA ALA A 118 -16.57 11.58 1.00
C ALA A 118 -16.80 12.67 2.07
N LYS A 119 -17.10 12.28 3.32
CA LYS A 119 -17.22 13.19 4.47
C LYS A 119 -15.90 13.90 4.80
N TYR A 120 -14.78 13.29 4.38
CA TYR A 120 -13.42 13.77 4.56
C TYR A 120 -12.82 14.39 3.29
N GLY A 121 -13.64 14.58 2.24
CA GLY A 121 -13.22 15.17 0.98
C GLY A 121 -12.54 14.19 0.00
N GLY A 122 -12.54 12.90 0.30
CA GLY A 122 -12.04 11.86 -0.58
C GLY A 122 -13.08 11.36 -1.58
N ASP A 123 -12.61 10.84 -2.71
CA ASP A 123 -13.44 10.19 -3.73
C ASP A 123 -13.53 8.68 -3.45
N PRO A 124 -14.71 8.15 -3.10
CA PRO A 124 -14.88 6.73 -2.82
C PRO A 124 -14.60 5.81 -4.02
N ASN A 125 -14.56 6.37 -5.24
CA ASN A 125 -14.31 5.62 -6.47
C ASN A 125 -12.87 5.78 -6.99
N ARG A 126 -11.99 6.48 -6.25
CA ARG A 126 -10.58 6.68 -6.60
C ARG A 126 -9.66 6.31 -5.45
N ILE A 127 -9.65 5.00 -5.11
CA ILE A 127 -8.87 4.46 -3.99
C ILE A 127 -7.62 3.75 -4.53
N PHE A 128 -6.45 4.15 -4.03
CA PHE A 128 -5.18 3.46 -4.20
C PHE A 128 -4.90 2.66 -2.94
N VAL A 129 -4.40 1.44 -3.09
CA VAL A 129 -4.09 0.56 -1.95
C VAL A 129 -2.60 0.36 -1.86
N GLY A 130 -2.00 0.63 -0.72
CA GLY A 130 -0.59 0.38 -0.45
C GLY A 130 -0.37 -0.32 0.88
N GLY A 131 0.80 -0.87 1.07
CA GLY A 131 1.18 -1.48 2.34
C GLY A 131 2.60 -2.00 2.33
N HIS A 132 3.17 -2.19 3.52
CA HIS A 132 4.55 -2.63 3.70
C HIS A 132 4.62 -4.03 4.29
N SER A 133 5.55 -4.88 3.83
CA SER A 133 5.82 -6.20 4.43
C SER A 133 4.55 -7.09 4.45
N ALA A 134 4.07 -7.50 5.63
CA ALA A 134 2.78 -8.18 5.78
C ALA A 134 1.63 -7.38 5.16
N GLY A 135 1.63 -6.04 5.31
CA GLY A 135 0.66 -5.15 4.67
C GLY A 135 0.76 -5.14 3.14
N ALA A 136 1.95 -5.39 2.58
CA ALA A 136 2.12 -5.52 1.13
C ALA A 136 1.43 -6.78 0.58
N GLN A 137 1.51 -7.90 1.32
CA GLN A 137 0.78 -9.11 0.99
C GLN A 137 -0.74 -8.87 1.05
N LEU A 138 -1.22 -8.24 2.13
CA LEU A 138 -2.64 -7.90 2.30
C LEU A 138 -3.13 -6.96 1.19
N ALA A 139 -2.34 -5.93 0.84
CA ALA A 139 -2.65 -5.00 -0.25
C ALA A 139 -2.75 -5.73 -1.60
N ALA A 140 -1.78 -6.58 -1.92
CA ALA A 140 -1.80 -7.35 -3.16
C ALA A 140 -2.98 -8.33 -3.20
N LEU A 141 -3.27 -9.02 -2.09
CA LEU A 141 -4.36 -9.98 -2.01
C LEU A 141 -5.72 -9.28 -2.17
N ILE A 142 -5.98 -8.20 -1.44
CA ILE A 142 -7.27 -7.49 -1.52
C ILE A 142 -7.53 -6.88 -2.90
N CYS A 143 -6.46 -6.52 -3.65
CA CYS A 143 -6.55 -6.01 -5.01
C CYS A 143 -6.71 -7.10 -6.08
N THR A 144 -6.42 -8.37 -5.77
CA THR A 144 -6.51 -9.48 -6.74
C THR A 144 -7.64 -10.46 -6.44
N ASP A 145 -7.98 -10.65 -5.17
CA ASP A 145 -9.08 -11.50 -4.73
C ASP A 145 -10.33 -10.67 -4.40
N ASP A 146 -11.23 -10.59 -5.37
CA ASP A 146 -12.45 -9.80 -5.28
C ASP A 146 -13.50 -10.36 -4.28
N ARG A 147 -13.35 -11.59 -3.80
CA ARG A 147 -14.33 -12.24 -2.91
C ARG A 147 -14.50 -11.48 -1.61
N TYR A 148 -13.41 -10.95 -1.04
CA TYR A 148 -13.44 -10.22 0.22
C TYR A 148 -14.18 -8.89 0.09
N LEU A 149 -13.86 -8.09 -0.93
CA LEU A 149 -14.52 -6.81 -1.16
C LEU A 149 -15.99 -7.00 -1.59
N LYS A 150 -16.28 -8.00 -2.43
CA LYS A 150 -17.66 -8.34 -2.82
C LYS A 150 -18.54 -8.70 -1.62
N LYS A 151 -17.98 -9.40 -0.62
CA LYS A 151 -18.69 -9.71 0.63
C LYS A 151 -19.09 -8.44 1.39
N GLU A 152 -18.33 -7.39 1.29
CA GLU A 152 -18.58 -6.07 1.88
C GLU A 152 -19.32 -5.11 0.91
N GLY A 153 -19.78 -5.59 -0.25
CA GLY A 153 -20.53 -4.81 -1.24
C GLY A 153 -19.67 -3.86 -2.09
N VAL A 154 -18.35 -4.06 -2.15
CA VAL A 154 -17.42 -3.20 -2.89
C VAL A 154 -16.88 -3.93 -4.11
N SER A 155 -16.83 -3.24 -5.26
CA SER A 155 -16.20 -3.71 -6.50
C SER A 155 -14.71 -3.37 -6.53
N LEU A 156 -13.90 -4.20 -7.21
CA LEU A 156 -12.50 -3.85 -7.53
C LEU A 156 -12.39 -2.59 -8.40
N GLU A 157 -13.43 -2.19 -9.09
CA GLU A 157 -13.42 -1.01 -9.99
C GLU A 157 -13.16 0.33 -9.27
N VAL A 158 -13.44 0.40 -7.95
CA VAL A 158 -13.13 1.57 -7.13
C VAL A 158 -11.62 1.72 -6.87
N LEU A 159 -10.86 0.63 -7.05
CA LEU A 159 -9.42 0.61 -6.87
C LEU A 159 -8.71 1.08 -8.14
N LYS A 160 -7.87 2.11 -8.02
CA LYS A 160 -7.17 2.70 -9.18
C LYS A 160 -5.71 2.30 -9.29
N GLY A 161 -5.10 1.80 -8.22
CA GLY A 161 -3.74 1.30 -8.22
C GLY A 161 -3.39 0.54 -6.95
N CYS A 162 -2.40 -0.35 -7.03
CA CYS A 162 -1.87 -1.09 -5.89
C CYS A 162 -0.36 -0.88 -5.77
N VAL A 163 0.11 -0.54 -4.57
CA VAL A 163 1.53 -0.25 -4.28
C VAL A 163 2.01 -1.13 -3.12
N PRO A 164 2.26 -2.43 -3.35
CA PRO A 164 2.85 -3.29 -2.34
C PRO A 164 4.35 -3.02 -2.21
N VAL A 165 4.82 -2.84 -0.96
CA VAL A 165 6.20 -2.46 -0.63
C VAL A 165 6.87 -3.57 0.16
N ASP A 166 7.88 -4.19 -0.45
CA ASP A 166 8.77 -5.21 0.10
C ASP A 166 8.08 -6.42 0.75
N GLY A 167 7.03 -6.93 0.10
CA GLY A 167 6.38 -8.19 0.47
C GLY A 167 7.14 -9.42 -0.07
N ASP A 168 7.12 -10.49 0.70
CA ASP A 168 7.75 -11.77 0.35
C ASP A 168 6.75 -12.92 0.18
N THR A 169 5.45 -12.66 0.22
CA THR A 169 4.38 -13.66 0.31
C THR A 169 3.26 -13.48 -0.71
N TYR A 170 3.58 -13.03 -1.92
CA TYR A 170 2.60 -12.96 -3.02
C TYR A 170 2.28 -14.34 -3.61
N ASP A 171 3.23 -15.30 -3.49
CA ASP A 171 3.09 -16.72 -3.82
C ASP A 171 3.60 -17.54 -2.63
N ILE A 172 2.69 -17.86 -1.71
CA ILE A 172 3.01 -18.51 -0.43
C ILE A 172 3.60 -19.93 -0.61
N PRO A 173 3.08 -20.79 -1.50
CA PRO A 173 3.71 -22.10 -1.76
C PRO A 173 5.19 -21.98 -2.13
N LYS A 174 5.53 -20.98 -2.95
CA LYS A 174 6.91 -20.81 -3.41
C LYS A 174 7.85 -20.28 -2.35
N ILE A 175 7.41 -19.35 -1.50
CA ILE A 175 8.28 -18.88 -0.42
C ILE A 175 8.51 -19.98 0.62
N ILE A 176 7.48 -20.77 0.96
CA ILE A 176 7.62 -21.92 1.87
C ILE A 176 8.58 -22.95 1.28
N MET A 177 8.39 -23.34 0.01
CA MET A 177 9.27 -24.29 -0.67
C MET A 177 10.73 -23.81 -0.71
N THR A 178 10.95 -22.52 -1.00
CA THR A 178 12.30 -21.93 -1.02
C THR A 178 12.97 -21.99 0.33
N ALA A 179 12.23 -21.69 1.40
CA ALA A 179 12.73 -21.74 2.77
C ALA A 179 13.11 -23.18 3.20
N GLU A 180 12.24 -24.13 2.91
CA GLU A 180 12.45 -25.54 3.22
C GLU A 180 13.66 -26.11 2.45
N HIS A 181 13.80 -25.77 1.17
CA HIS A 181 14.97 -26.14 0.36
C HIS A 181 16.27 -25.55 0.92
N ARG A 182 16.25 -24.27 1.28
CA ARG A 182 17.42 -23.62 1.87
C ARG A 182 17.82 -24.27 3.20
N GLN A 183 16.85 -24.60 4.05
CA GLN A 183 17.11 -25.31 5.29
C GLN A 183 17.68 -26.71 5.06
N ALA A 184 17.16 -27.46 4.10
CA ALA A 184 17.63 -28.78 3.75
C ALA A 184 19.07 -28.78 3.22
N VAL A 185 19.46 -27.76 2.44
CA VAL A 185 20.80 -27.66 1.83
C VAL A 185 21.84 -27.09 2.80
N TYR A 186 21.49 -26.05 3.53
CA TYR A 186 22.46 -25.30 4.35
C TYR A 186 22.33 -25.55 5.85
N GLY A 187 21.29 -26.25 6.28
CA GLY A 187 20.99 -26.44 7.70
C GLY A 187 20.55 -25.16 8.41
N GLY A 188 20.50 -25.23 9.75
CA GLY A 188 20.16 -24.07 10.59
C GLY A 188 18.65 -23.86 10.81
N LYS A 189 18.31 -22.75 11.48
CA LYS A 189 16.92 -22.37 11.69
C LYS A 189 16.31 -21.91 10.38
N MET A 190 15.04 -22.27 10.16
CA MET A 190 14.30 -21.83 8.98
C MET A 190 14.28 -20.29 8.93
N PRO A 191 14.87 -19.67 7.89
CA PRO A 191 15.04 -18.21 7.86
C PRO A 191 13.73 -17.44 7.63
N THR A 192 12.71 -18.11 7.14
CA THR A 192 11.42 -17.49 6.94
C THR A 192 10.66 -17.51 8.25
N ASN A 193 10.39 -16.41 8.75
CA ASN A 193 9.56 -16.02 9.88
C ASN A 193 8.33 -16.93 10.19
N GLY A 194 8.47 -18.23 9.98
CA GLY A 194 7.43 -19.22 10.25
C GLY A 194 6.20 -19.05 9.38
N HIS A 195 6.35 -18.92 8.05
CA HIS A 195 5.18 -18.79 7.15
C HIS A 195 4.16 -19.92 7.35
N ARG A 196 4.63 -21.17 7.59
CA ARG A 196 3.70 -22.26 7.96
C ARG A 196 2.98 -22.02 9.29
N GLN A 197 3.61 -21.37 10.25
CA GLN A 197 2.96 -21.02 11.52
C GLN A 197 1.84 -20.01 11.33
N LYS A 198 1.95 -19.16 10.32
CA LYS A 198 0.98 -18.09 10.01
C LYS A 198 -0.13 -18.53 9.06
N PHE A 199 0.23 -19.29 8.02
CA PHE A 199 -0.70 -19.74 6.98
C PHE A 199 -1.15 -21.20 7.16
N GLY A 200 -0.62 -21.92 8.16
CA GLY A 200 -0.90 -23.34 8.41
C GLY A 200 -0.18 -24.27 7.43
N ASN A 201 -0.55 -25.56 7.47
CA ASN A 201 0.06 -26.61 6.65
C ASN A 201 -0.81 -27.00 5.44
N ASP A 202 -2.01 -26.48 5.32
CA ASP A 202 -2.92 -26.81 4.23
C ASP A 202 -2.51 -26.07 2.93
N PRO A 203 -2.11 -26.81 1.87
CA PRO A 203 -1.74 -26.20 0.59
C PRO A 203 -2.86 -25.35 -0.04
N LYS A 204 -4.13 -25.69 0.24
CA LYS A 204 -5.27 -24.90 -0.25
C LYS A 204 -5.31 -23.52 0.39
N LYS A 205 -4.99 -23.41 1.68
CA LYS A 205 -4.85 -22.11 2.36
C LYS A 205 -3.67 -21.31 1.83
N HIS A 206 -2.56 -21.96 1.48
CA HIS A 206 -1.43 -21.26 0.85
C HIS A 206 -1.82 -20.63 -0.49
N LEU A 207 -2.55 -21.38 -1.33
CA LEU A 207 -3.09 -20.84 -2.59
C LEU A 207 -4.12 -19.75 -2.34
N HIS A 208 -5.00 -19.96 -1.36
CA HIS A 208 -6.07 -19.03 -0.98
C HIS A 208 -5.54 -17.65 -0.58
N PHE A 209 -4.44 -17.58 0.17
CA PHE A 209 -3.83 -16.33 0.62
C PHE A 209 -2.75 -15.79 -0.31
N SER A 210 -2.52 -16.42 -1.46
CA SER A 210 -1.54 -15.99 -2.48
C SER A 210 -2.16 -15.07 -3.49
N ALA A 211 -1.72 -13.81 -3.58
CA ALA A 211 -2.23 -12.83 -4.53
C ALA A 211 -2.15 -13.33 -5.99
N VAL A 212 -1.06 -14.02 -6.36
CA VAL A 212 -0.84 -14.56 -7.71
C VAL A 212 -1.91 -15.56 -8.15
N THR A 213 -2.52 -16.29 -7.20
CA THR A 213 -3.56 -17.32 -7.48
C THR A 213 -4.86 -16.71 -8.01
N HIS A 214 -5.12 -15.46 -7.64
CA HIS A 214 -6.40 -14.79 -7.93
C HIS A 214 -6.34 -13.87 -9.15
N VAL A 215 -5.16 -13.72 -9.74
CA VAL A 215 -5.00 -12.91 -10.97
C VAL A 215 -5.64 -13.61 -12.16
N ALA A 216 -6.58 -12.91 -12.81
CA ALA A 216 -7.24 -13.41 -14.02
C ALA A 216 -7.56 -12.24 -14.97
N PRO A 217 -7.54 -12.47 -16.28
CA PRO A 217 -7.96 -11.48 -17.28
C PRO A 217 -9.40 -11.03 -17.05
N GLY A 218 -9.68 -9.74 -17.28
CA GLY A 218 -11.04 -9.16 -17.19
C GLY A 218 -11.59 -8.95 -15.78
N LYS A 219 -10.84 -9.28 -14.72
CA LYS A 219 -11.29 -9.22 -13.33
C LYS A 219 -11.29 -7.81 -12.72
N LYS A 220 -10.97 -6.78 -13.48
CA LYS A 220 -10.88 -5.37 -13.00
C LYS A 220 -9.83 -5.14 -11.91
N ILE A 221 -8.79 -5.97 -11.91
CA ILE A 221 -7.63 -5.80 -11.04
C ILE A 221 -6.93 -4.49 -11.44
N PRO A 222 -6.62 -3.58 -10.48
CA PRO A 222 -5.98 -2.30 -10.81
C PRO A 222 -4.53 -2.48 -11.28
N PRO A 223 -3.90 -1.47 -11.91
CA PRO A 223 -2.46 -1.44 -12.14
C PRO A 223 -1.63 -1.57 -10.86
N PHE A 224 -0.41 -2.13 -10.98
CA PHE A 224 0.49 -2.36 -9.85
C PHE A 224 1.85 -1.67 -10.02
N LEU A 225 2.33 -1.02 -8.95
CA LEU A 225 3.72 -0.64 -8.74
C LEU A 225 4.27 -1.43 -7.55
N ILE A 226 5.10 -2.44 -7.82
CA ILE A 226 5.66 -3.33 -6.79
C ILE A 226 7.05 -2.82 -6.42
N LEU A 227 7.20 -2.26 -5.23
CA LEU A 227 8.48 -1.77 -4.72
C LEU A 227 9.17 -2.86 -3.91
N TYR A 228 10.47 -3.07 -4.10
CA TYR A 228 11.21 -4.10 -3.37
C TYR A 228 12.67 -3.72 -3.11
N PHE A 229 13.26 -4.33 -2.08
CA PHE A 229 14.69 -4.27 -1.80
C PHE A 229 15.41 -5.41 -2.52
N PRO A 230 16.26 -5.15 -3.54
CA PRO A 230 16.88 -6.21 -4.34
C PRO A 230 17.97 -7.00 -3.60
N GLY A 231 18.48 -6.48 -2.47
CA GLY A 231 19.41 -7.20 -1.60
C GLY A 231 18.76 -8.36 -0.83
N ASN A 232 17.41 -8.43 -0.78
CA ASN A 232 16.69 -9.61 -0.32
C ASN A 232 16.22 -10.43 -1.54
N PRO A 233 16.81 -11.62 -1.79
CA PRO A 233 16.46 -12.44 -2.95
C PRO A 233 15.01 -12.94 -2.91
N GLU A 234 14.40 -13.06 -1.73
CA GLU A 234 13.02 -13.54 -1.57
C GLU A 234 12.02 -12.45 -1.98
N THR A 235 12.13 -11.24 -1.44
CA THR A 235 11.24 -10.13 -1.85
C THR A 235 11.41 -9.81 -3.32
N ARG A 236 12.65 -9.86 -3.85
CA ARG A 236 12.91 -9.69 -5.29
C ARG A 236 12.21 -10.75 -6.13
N ALA A 237 12.35 -12.03 -5.78
CA ALA A 237 11.73 -13.13 -6.53
C ALA A 237 10.19 -13.02 -6.50
N GLN A 238 9.62 -12.70 -5.35
CA GLN A 238 8.18 -12.54 -5.19
C GLN A 238 7.64 -11.32 -5.96
N ALA A 239 8.34 -10.19 -5.94
CA ALA A 239 7.98 -9.00 -6.71
C ALA A 239 7.95 -9.27 -8.22
N HIS A 240 8.99 -9.93 -8.74
CA HIS A 240 9.04 -10.30 -10.16
C HIS A 240 7.97 -11.33 -10.53
N ARG A 241 7.67 -12.30 -9.66
CA ARG A 241 6.61 -13.29 -9.88
C ARG A 241 5.24 -12.64 -9.99
N LEU A 242 4.90 -11.78 -9.02
CA LEU A 242 3.62 -11.06 -9.04
C LEU A 242 3.50 -10.20 -10.31
N ARG A 243 4.54 -9.43 -10.66
CA ARG A 243 4.57 -8.67 -11.92
C ARG A 243 4.31 -9.56 -13.14
N THR A 244 5.03 -10.68 -13.25
CA THR A 244 4.92 -11.58 -14.42
C THR A 244 3.50 -12.15 -14.56
N VAL A 245 2.88 -12.55 -13.45
CA VAL A 245 1.51 -13.11 -13.47
C VAL A 245 0.50 -12.02 -13.84
N LEU A 246 0.64 -10.80 -13.30
CA LEU A 246 -0.22 -9.65 -13.65
C LEU A 246 -0.10 -9.32 -15.15
N GLN A 247 1.12 -9.20 -15.66
CA GLN A 247 1.36 -8.90 -17.09
C GLN A 247 0.82 -9.98 -18.01
N ALA A 248 0.94 -11.27 -17.64
CA ALA A 248 0.37 -12.39 -18.39
C ALA A 248 -1.17 -12.32 -18.46
N ALA A 249 -1.82 -11.66 -17.50
CA ALA A 249 -3.25 -11.40 -17.49
C ALA A 249 -3.63 -10.04 -18.13
N ASN A 250 -2.71 -9.36 -18.82
CA ASN A 250 -2.86 -8.03 -19.40
C ASN A 250 -3.16 -6.92 -18.36
N ILE A 251 -2.67 -7.06 -17.12
CA ILE A 251 -2.79 -6.05 -16.09
C ILE A 251 -1.45 -5.27 -16.03
N PRO A 252 -1.48 -3.93 -16.15
CA PRO A 252 -0.27 -3.13 -16.08
C PRO A 252 0.44 -3.33 -14.74
N ALA A 253 1.72 -3.71 -14.78
CA ALA A 253 2.51 -3.94 -13.56
C ALA A 253 3.98 -3.62 -13.78
N LYS A 254 4.55 -2.82 -12.87
CA LYS A 254 5.97 -2.49 -12.79
C LYS A 254 6.54 -2.99 -11.47
N ALA A 255 7.71 -3.64 -11.51
CA ALA A 255 8.49 -3.94 -10.31
C ALA A 255 9.73 -3.05 -10.31
N TYR A 256 9.94 -2.30 -9.23
CA TYR A 256 11.07 -1.40 -9.05
C TYR A 256 11.86 -1.77 -7.80
N GLY A 257 13.15 -2.04 -7.99
CA GLY A 257 14.09 -2.37 -6.92
C GLY A 257 14.93 -1.16 -6.51
N LYS A 258 14.86 -0.76 -5.24
CA LYS A 258 15.71 0.28 -4.67
C LYS A 258 16.96 -0.33 -4.04
N ALA A 259 18.12 -0.20 -4.69
CA ALA A 259 19.39 -0.85 -4.31
C ALA A 259 19.91 -0.37 -2.95
N ASP A 260 20.06 0.95 -2.75
CA ASP A 260 20.60 1.53 -1.52
C ASP A 260 19.55 1.62 -0.40
N SER A 261 19.05 0.47 0.01
CA SER A 261 17.98 0.37 0.99
C SER A 261 18.09 -0.90 1.85
N ASN A 262 17.07 -1.16 2.62
CA ASN A 262 16.77 -2.44 3.26
C ASN A 262 15.26 -2.49 3.52
N HIS A 263 14.79 -3.60 4.09
CA HIS A 263 13.36 -3.83 4.35
C HIS A 263 12.67 -2.66 5.08
N GLY A 264 13.23 -2.20 6.20
CA GLY A 264 12.66 -1.08 6.97
C GLY A 264 12.84 0.28 6.30
N ARG A 265 14.04 0.54 5.73
CA ARG A 265 14.34 1.83 5.09
C ARG A 265 13.47 2.07 3.85
N LEU A 266 13.15 1.05 3.07
CA LEU A 266 12.29 1.21 1.91
C LEU A 266 10.92 1.78 2.30
N ASN A 267 10.34 1.32 3.41
CA ASN A 267 9.11 1.88 3.96
C ASN A 267 9.31 3.27 4.58
N HIS A 268 10.35 3.42 5.41
CA HIS A 268 10.63 4.66 6.14
C HIS A 268 10.92 5.84 5.22
N ASP A 269 11.65 5.60 4.12
CA ASP A 269 12.07 6.65 3.20
C ASP A 269 11.02 6.97 2.12
N LEU A 270 10.02 6.10 1.95
CA LEU A 270 8.95 6.31 0.97
C LEU A 270 8.13 7.56 1.32
N GLY A 271 8.15 8.54 0.43
CA GLY A 271 7.61 9.88 0.60
C GLY A 271 8.69 10.96 0.73
N LYS A 272 9.95 10.64 0.99
CA LYS A 272 11.03 11.63 1.02
C LYS A 272 11.31 12.18 -0.39
N PRO A 273 11.59 13.50 -0.56
CA PRO A 273 11.69 14.13 -1.88
C PRO A 273 12.76 13.54 -2.80
N ASP A 274 13.91 13.16 -2.24
CA ASP A 274 15.05 12.67 -3.02
C ASP A 274 15.09 11.14 -3.13
N ASP A 275 14.12 10.45 -2.54
CA ASP A 275 14.06 9.00 -2.57
C ASP A 275 13.62 8.50 -3.97
N PRO A 276 14.42 7.62 -4.62
CA PRO A 276 14.07 7.12 -5.95
C PRO A 276 12.77 6.31 -5.99
N ALA A 277 12.43 5.55 -4.93
CA ALA A 277 11.18 4.81 -4.84
C ALA A 277 9.98 5.76 -4.71
N THR A 278 10.17 6.91 -4.05
CA THR A 278 9.17 7.98 -3.98
C THR A 278 8.90 8.60 -5.36
N LYS A 279 9.92 8.82 -6.16
CA LYS A 279 9.75 9.31 -7.54
C LYS A 279 8.95 8.33 -8.40
N GLU A 280 9.23 7.03 -8.25
CA GLU A 280 8.47 5.98 -8.92
C GLU A 280 7.01 5.91 -8.44
N LEU A 281 6.78 6.03 -7.14
CA LEU A 281 5.44 6.10 -6.56
C LEU A 281 4.64 7.26 -7.16
N PHE A 282 5.22 8.46 -7.17
CA PHE A 282 4.51 9.65 -7.68
C PHE A 282 4.25 9.56 -9.18
N ALA A 283 5.22 9.14 -9.98
CA ALA A 283 5.01 8.92 -11.40
C ALA A 283 3.88 7.91 -11.69
N PHE A 284 3.80 6.85 -10.89
CA PHE A 284 2.72 5.87 -10.98
C PHE A 284 1.36 6.48 -10.62
N LEU A 285 1.26 7.19 -9.50
CA LEU A 285 0.02 7.82 -9.06
C LEU A 285 -0.47 8.87 -10.07
N ASP A 286 0.43 9.75 -10.54
CA ASP A 286 0.13 10.82 -11.50
C ASP A 286 -0.42 10.23 -12.81
N SER A 287 0.18 9.14 -13.32
CA SER A 287 -0.28 8.46 -14.55
C SER A 287 -1.69 7.89 -14.48
N LEU A 288 -2.24 7.70 -13.27
CA LEU A 288 -3.56 7.11 -13.03
C LEU A 288 -4.61 8.13 -12.56
N ILE A 289 -4.20 9.35 -12.23
CA ILE A 289 -5.11 10.45 -11.83
C ILE A 289 -5.49 11.32 -13.01
N GLU A 290 -4.57 11.49 -13.97
CA GLU A 290 -4.74 12.34 -15.15
C GLU A 290 -5.63 11.71 -16.24
N ASN A 291 -5.95 10.42 -16.12
CA ASN A 291 -6.84 9.68 -17.02
C ASN A 291 -8.23 9.45 -16.37
#